data_975f68a7bf5635e27cd8ced47ef5df58
#
_entry.id   975f68a7bf5635e27cd8ced47ef5df58
#
_cell.length_a   1.000
_cell.length_b   1.000
_cell.length_c   1.000
_cell.angle_alpha   90.00
_cell.angle_beta   90.00
_cell.angle_gamma   90.00
#
_symmetry.space_group_name_H-M   'P 1'
#
loop_
_entity.id
_entity.type
_entity.pdbx_description
1 polymer ?
#
loop_
_entity_poly.entity_id
_entity_poly.type
_entity_poly.pdbx_seq_one_letter_code
_entity_poly.pdbx_strand_id
1 'polypeptide(L)'
;MEKHSHANTHTDTRADDKSTKIVRLLGLIGGVLIALIIYYALNAQLPHIVEEIPKLNSLNYKAMPVVAGVAVLMGIWWMTEAIDLPATALLPLVLFSVFSVDQFSSVSSSYASPIIFLFMGGFILALSMQKWNLHTRIALSIILLVGTSPRRLILGFMIATGFLSMWVSNTATAVMMLPIGMSVLQLVAKLVGKENASNSWHQKEEITKAHGGIMGNIVHKGKDITQVVQEKTIIYRTNFSICLMLGIAYAASIGSLGTLIGTPPNALLAGYMKTAFNIEIDFAQWMVFGTPLAFIMLILSWLLLTYVIFPLKIKEIPGGKEVIRAELKKLGRLSRAEISVGVIFILASLGWIFLDTILKSWGIKIDKIDSVIAMGVSVLLFILPANNQGDRLIDWDTTKKLPWDVLLLFGGGLALSAQFSKTGLSLWIGHLVSGFSHLPILFIIFMVTLMVIFLTEITSNTATAAAFLPVIGGVAMGMGYENHQSLLLTIPVALSATCAFMLPVATPPNAIAYGSGYVKITDMIKAGLWLNLVGVVLISAFSYFLVSLVFN
;
A
#
# COMPACT_ATOMS: atom_id res chain seq x y z
N MET A 1 2.44 -44.28 30.11
CA MET A 1 2.86 -44.18 28.68
C MET A 1 2.27 -42.92 28.09
N GLU A 2 2.79 -41.77 28.48
CA GLU A 2 2.37 -40.46 27.94
C GLU A 2 3.54 -39.48 28.05
N LYS A 3 4.43 -39.54 27.09
CA LYS A 3 5.52 -38.57 26.92
C LYS A 3 6.01 -38.65 25.46
N HIS A 4 5.32 -38.06 24.52
CA HIS A 4 5.86 -37.75 23.18
C HIS A 4 4.85 -37.01 22.32
N SER A 5 4.41 -35.82 22.72
CA SER A 5 3.58 -34.99 21.83
C SER A 5 3.80 -33.46 21.94
N HIS A 6 4.80 -33.01 22.70
CA HIS A 6 5.03 -31.56 22.88
C HIS A 6 6.28 -30.99 22.20
N ALA A 7 6.98 -31.78 21.37
CA ALA A 7 8.28 -31.36 20.81
C ALA A 7 8.20 -30.65 19.45
N ASN A 8 7.10 -30.77 18.68
CA ASN A 8 7.12 -30.32 17.28
C ASN A 8 6.57 -28.89 17.01
N THR A 9 5.86 -28.26 17.94
CA THR A 9 5.32 -26.91 17.73
C THR A 9 6.29 -25.76 18.10
N HIS A 10 7.28 -26.07 18.97
CA HIS A 10 8.32 -25.09 19.34
C HIS A 10 9.50 -25.03 18.37
N THR A 11 9.65 -26.02 17.50
CA THR A 11 10.74 -26.06 16.51
C THR A 11 10.46 -25.19 15.28
N ASP A 12 9.22 -25.07 14.82
CA ASP A 12 8.89 -24.27 13.62
C ASP A 12 9.01 -22.75 13.86
N THR A 13 8.51 -22.24 14.99
CA THR A 13 8.64 -20.81 15.33
C THR A 13 10.08 -20.38 15.58
N ARG A 14 10.93 -21.27 16.10
CA ARG A 14 12.36 -21.00 16.30
C ARG A 14 13.17 -21.09 15.00
N ALA A 15 12.75 -21.90 14.04
CA ALA A 15 13.39 -22.01 12.73
C ALA A 15 13.09 -20.77 11.87
N ASP A 16 11.85 -20.28 11.86
CA ASP A 16 11.46 -19.05 11.17
C ASP A 16 12.15 -17.81 11.76
N ASP A 17 12.26 -17.72 13.09
CA ASP A 17 12.97 -16.62 13.76
C ASP A 17 14.48 -16.65 13.45
N LYS A 18 15.11 -17.83 13.35
CA LYS A 18 16.51 -17.96 12.96
C LYS A 18 16.74 -17.59 11.49
N SER A 19 15.88 -18.03 10.58
CA SER A 19 15.97 -17.72 9.16
C SER A 19 15.88 -16.20 8.93
N THR A 20 14.93 -15.53 9.55
CA THR A 20 14.76 -14.08 9.46
C THR A 20 15.96 -13.33 10.02
N LYS A 21 16.53 -13.77 11.15
CA LYS A 21 17.75 -13.17 11.73
C LYS A 21 18.97 -13.32 10.81
N ILE A 22 19.11 -14.47 10.14
CA ILE A 22 20.20 -14.70 9.18
C ILE A 22 20.05 -13.78 7.98
N VAL A 23 18.86 -13.65 7.40
CA VAL A 23 18.59 -12.77 6.26
C VAL A 23 18.90 -11.31 6.63
N ARG A 24 18.46 -10.84 7.79
CA ARG A 24 18.76 -9.48 8.29
C ARG A 24 20.26 -9.25 8.47
N LEU A 25 20.99 -10.20 9.07
CA LEU A 25 22.43 -10.11 9.27
C LEU A 25 23.19 -10.12 7.94
N LEU A 26 22.81 -11.01 7.03
CA LEU A 26 23.37 -11.06 5.67
C LEU A 26 23.07 -9.77 4.90
N GLY A 27 21.88 -9.22 5.03
CA GLY A 27 21.50 -7.92 4.46
C GLY A 27 22.33 -6.78 5.03
N LEU A 28 22.54 -6.77 6.36
CA LEU A 28 23.30 -5.73 7.04
C LEU A 28 24.76 -5.69 6.54
N ILE A 29 25.44 -6.81 6.57
CA ILE A 29 26.86 -6.91 6.18
C ILE A 29 27.00 -6.88 4.65
N GLY A 30 26.19 -7.69 3.95
CA GLY A 30 26.22 -7.79 2.48
C GLY A 30 25.87 -6.47 1.80
N GLY A 31 24.90 -5.72 2.36
CA GLY A 31 24.54 -4.39 1.86
C GLY A 31 25.71 -3.42 1.88
N VAL A 32 26.46 -3.36 3.00
CA VAL A 32 27.65 -2.51 3.11
C VAL A 32 28.74 -2.96 2.14
N LEU A 33 29.03 -4.28 2.06
CA LEU A 33 30.06 -4.79 1.18
C LEU A 33 29.73 -4.53 -0.30
N ILE A 34 28.51 -4.78 -0.73
CA ILE A 34 28.08 -4.56 -2.11
C ILE A 34 28.10 -3.05 -2.43
N ALA A 35 27.66 -2.20 -1.51
CA ALA A 35 27.72 -0.75 -1.67
C ALA A 35 29.15 -0.26 -1.88
N LEU A 36 30.12 -0.78 -1.10
CA LEU A 36 31.54 -0.45 -1.28
C LEU A 36 32.07 -0.96 -2.62
N ILE A 37 31.71 -2.17 -3.04
CA ILE A 37 32.11 -2.72 -4.36
C ILE A 37 31.58 -1.80 -5.47
N ILE A 38 30.31 -1.40 -5.42
CA ILE A 38 29.72 -0.51 -6.42
C ILE A 38 30.41 0.86 -6.42
N TYR A 39 30.68 1.42 -5.22
CA TYR A 39 31.41 2.67 -5.09
C TYR A 39 32.77 2.61 -5.76
N TYR A 40 33.60 1.60 -5.44
CA TYR A 40 34.94 1.48 -6.02
C TYR A 40 34.92 1.16 -7.52
N ALA A 41 34.01 0.28 -7.95
CA ALA A 41 33.88 -0.06 -9.37
C ALA A 41 33.49 1.16 -10.22
N LEU A 42 32.47 1.92 -9.74
CA LEU A 42 32.02 3.11 -10.46
C LEU A 42 33.03 4.24 -10.41
N ASN A 43 33.70 4.42 -9.26
CA ASN A 43 34.75 5.43 -9.12
C ASN A 43 35.96 5.16 -10.07
N ALA A 44 36.32 3.89 -10.26
CA ALA A 44 37.37 3.50 -11.21
C ALA A 44 36.98 3.76 -12.66
N GLN A 45 35.71 3.59 -13.01
CA GLN A 45 35.19 3.83 -14.37
C GLN A 45 34.79 5.29 -14.64
N LEU A 46 34.75 6.13 -13.60
CA LEU A 46 34.23 7.48 -13.69
C LEU A 46 34.85 8.35 -14.81
N PRO A 47 36.18 8.32 -15.06
CA PRO A 47 36.76 9.08 -16.16
C PRO A 47 36.19 8.69 -17.54
N HIS A 48 36.07 7.39 -17.81
CA HIS A 48 35.50 6.89 -19.07
C HIS A 48 34.00 7.26 -19.22
N ILE A 49 33.25 7.15 -18.12
CA ILE A 49 31.82 7.49 -18.12
C ILE A 49 31.61 8.97 -18.47
N VAL A 50 32.48 9.86 -17.95
CA VAL A 50 32.38 11.30 -18.23
C VAL A 50 32.77 11.63 -19.67
N GLU A 51 33.71 10.89 -20.26
CA GLU A 51 34.07 11.01 -21.68
C GLU A 51 32.90 10.56 -22.59
N GLU A 52 32.23 9.46 -22.25
CA GLU A 52 31.08 8.94 -23.00
C GLU A 52 29.82 9.81 -22.85
N ILE A 53 29.63 10.44 -21.70
CA ILE A 53 28.45 11.25 -21.39
C ILE A 53 28.86 12.67 -21.01
N PRO A 54 29.17 13.55 -21.99
CA PRO A 54 29.67 14.92 -21.71
C PRO A 54 28.73 15.79 -20.89
N LYS A 55 27.42 15.50 -20.90
CA LYS A 55 26.40 16.20 -20.06
C LYS A 55 26.69 16.09 -18.56
N LEU A 56 27.43 15.08 -18.12
CA LEU A 56 27.81 14.91 -16.72
C LEU A 56 28.72 16.04 -16.19
N ASN A 57 29.51 16.68 -17.05
CA ASN A 57 30.38 17.79 -16.67
C ASN A 57 29.64 18.99 -16.06
N SER A 58 28.37 19.15 -16.34
CA SER A 58 27.51 20.20 -15.76
C SER A 58 26.90 19.82 -14.41
N LEU A 59 27.13 18.59 -13.92
CA LEU A 59 26.54 18.02 -12.72
C LEU A 59 27.63 17.69 -11.68
N ASN A 60 27.20 17.34 -10.48
CA ASN A 60 28.11 16.87 -9.42
C ASN A 60 28.51 15.40 -9.62
N TYR A 61 29.03 15.06 -10.80
CA TYR A 61 29.34 13.67 -11.17
C TYR A 61 30.36 12.99 -10.25
N LYS A 62 31.25 13.74 -9.59
CA LYS A 62 32.23 13.19 -8.63
C LYS A 62 31.56 12.52 -7.44
N ALA A 63 30.36 12.94 -7.08
CA ALA A 63 29.57 12.33 -6.01
C ALA A 63 28.73 11.12 -6.49
N MET A 64 28.64 10.87 -7.80
CA MET A 64 27.85 9.78 -8.38
C MET A 64 28.16 8.39 -7.79
N PRO A 65 29.47 7.99 -7.60
CA PRO A 65 29.79 6.69 -6.99
C PRO A 65 29.27 6.55 -5.57
N VAL A 66 29.28 7.62 -4.78
CA VAL A 66 28.74 7.63 -3.41
C VAL A 66 27.23 7.44 -3.44
N VAL A 67 26.54 8.18 -4.32
CA VAL A 67 25.06 8.06 -4.46
C VAL A 67 24.68 6.67 -4.92
N ALA A 68 25.39 6.07 -5.86
CA ALA A 68 25.17 4.69 -6.31
C ALA A 68 25.37 3.68 -5.16
N GLY A 69 26.46 3.83 -4.39
CA GLY A 69 26.70 2.99 -3.21
C GLY A 69 25.60 3.11 -2.16
N VAL A 70 25.18 4.33 -1.84
CA VAL A 70 24.08 4.57 -0.88
C VAL A 70 22.76 4.02 -1.40
N ALA A 71 22.47 4.15 -2.70
CA ALA A 71 21.25 3.59 -3.31
C ALA A 71 21.20 2.08 -3.17
N VAL A 72 22.30 1.39 -3.48
CA VAL A 72 22.40 -0.07 -3.35
C VAL A 72 22.31 -0.50 -1.89
N LEU A 73 22.97 0.21 -0.97
CA LEU A 73 22.87 -0.04 0.47
C LEU A 73 21.43 0.05 0.97
N MET A 74 20.75 1.16 0.67
CA MET A 74 19.36 1.38 1.06
C MET A 74 18.44 0.35 0.42
N GLY A 75 18.63 0.04 -0.87
CA GLY A 75 17.84 -0.97 -1.58
C GLY A 75 17.95 -2.34 -0.92
N ILE A 76 19.18 -2.81 -0.61
CA ILE A 76 19.40 -4.09 0.06
C ILE A 76 18.81 -4.08 1.48
N TRP A 77 19.03 -3.01 2.25
CA TRP A 77 18.50 -2.92 3.61
C TRP A 77 16.97 -2.83 3.65
N TRP A 78 16.35 -2.16 2.69
CA TRP A 78 14.89 -2.14 2.54
C TRP A 78 14.33 -3.52 2.14
N MET A 79 15.01 -4.23 1.22
CA MET A 79 14.54 -5.55 0.74
C MET A 79 14.73 -6.67 1.79
N THR A 80 15.78 -6.58 2.61
CA THR A 80 16.11 -7.58 3.62
C THR A 80 15.60 -7.22 5.02
N GLU A 81 15.03 -6.02 5.18
CA GLU A 81 14.69 -5.44 6.49
C GLU A 81 15.86 -5.56 7.49
N ALA A 82 17.08 -5.30 7.01
CA ALA A 82 18.30 -5.40 7.81
C ALA A 82 18.23 -4.55 9.08
N ILE A 83 17.66 -3.35 8.95
CA ILE A 83 17.16 -2.50 10.02
C ILE A 83 15.76 -2.02 9.63
N ASP A 84 15.04 -1.38 10.54
CA ASP A 84 13.70 -0.85 10.27
C ASP A 84 13.70 0.08 9.05
N LEU A 85 12.67 -0.03 8.21
CA LEU A 85 12.56 0.72 6.96
C LEU A 85 12.73 2.25 7.15
N PRO A 86 12.08 2.89 8.16
CA PRO A 86 12.26 4.33 8.39
C PRO A 86 13.67 4.68 8.89
N ALA A 87 14.35 3.78 9.61
CA ALA A 87 15.74 4.00 10.01
C ALA A 87 16.67 3.98 8.80
N THR A 88 16.49 3.04 7.87
CA THR A 88 17.20 3.04 6.58
C THR A 88 17.00 4.33 5.81
N ALA A 89 15.77 4.86 5.85
CA ALA A 89 15.42 6.10 5.18
C ALA A 89 16.12 7.36 5.74
N LEU A 90 16.76 7.30 6.91
CA LEU A 90 17.57 8.39 7.47
C LEU A 90 19.01 8.39 6.95
N LEU A 91 19.47 7.34 6.28
CA LEU A 91 20.85 7.26 5.75
C LEU A 91 21.23 8.42 4.83
N PRO A 92 20.36 8.92 3.92
CA PRO A 92 20.70 10.08 3.09
C PRO A 92 21.12 11.31 3.87
N LEU A 93 20.46 11.61 5.01
CA LEU A 93 20.80 12.76 5.85
C LEU A 93 22.24 12.67 6.37
N VAL A 94 22.66 11.46 6.74
CA VAL A 94 24.00 11.23 7.30
C VAL A 94 25.02 11.09 6.19
N LEU A 95 24.83 10.15 5.27
CA LEU A 95 25.85 9.76 4.30
C LEU A 95 26.10 10.84 3.25
N PHE A 96 25.06 11.50 2.74
CA PHE A 96 25.26 12.56 1.75
C PHE A 96 25.94 13.80 2.35
N SER A 97 25.68 14.07 3.63
CA SER A 97 26.36 15.17 4.33
C SER A 97 27.81 14.82 4.68
N VAL A 98 28.06 13.63 5.22
CA VAL A 98 29.42 13.18 5.62
C VAL A 98 30.33 13.05 4.41
N PHE A 99 29.84 12.52 3.29
CA PHE A 99 30.62 12.38 2.05
C PHE A 99 30.57 13.62 1.14
N SER A 100 30.04 14.74 1.64
CA SER A 100 29.99 16.02 0.92
C SER A 100 29.30 15.92 -0.46
N VAL A 101 28.31 15.05 -0.59
CA VAL A 101 27.48 14.93 -1.78
C VAL A 101 26.59 16.16 -1.91
N ASP A 102 25.95 16.57 -0.80
CA ASP A 102 25.10 17.74 -0.71
C ASP A 102 25.08 18.27 0.74
N GLN A 103 24.62 19.52 0.92
CA GLN A 103 24.46 20.12 2.23
C GLN A 103 23.31 19.46 3.01
N PHE A 104 23.47 19.33 4.32
CA PHE A 104 22.43 18.74 5.19
C PHE A 104 21.06 19.44 5.03
N SER A 105 21.06 20.79 4.92
CA SER A 105 19.84 21.57 4.69
C SER A 105 19.13 21.22 3.39
N SER A 106 19.90 20.98 2.33
CA SER A 106 19.36 20.56 1.02
C SER A 106 18.78 19.14 1.07
N VAL A 107 19.48 18.21 1.73
CA VAL A 107 19.00 16.83 1.89
C VAL A 107 17.76 16.78 2.77
N SER A 108 17.75 17.51 3.90
CA SER A 108 16.64 17.53 4.85
C SER A 108 15.35 18.15 4.28
N SER A 109 15.45 19.06 3.31
CA SER A 109 14.30 19.64 2.64
C SER A 109 13.40 18.58 1.94
N SER A 110 13.99 17.46 1.52
CA SER A 110 13.24 16.34 0.93
C SER A 110 12.27 15.71 1.92
N TYR A 111 12.58 15.74 3.23
CA TYR A 111 11.72 15.21 4.30
C TYR A 111 10.58 16.18 4.68
N ALA A 112 10.60 17.39 4.16
CA ALA A 112 9.54 18.38 4.29
C ALA A 112 8.91 18.71 2.92
N SER A 113 8.95 17.77 1.99
CA SER A 113 8.30 17.92 0.67
C SER A 113 6.79 18.12 0.81
N PRO A 114 6.16 18.99 -0.01
CA PRO A 114 4.72 19.23 0.02
C PRO A 114 3.87 17.95 -0.08
N ILE A 115 4.33 16.94 -0.83
CA ILE A 115 3.62 15.66 -0.95
C ILE A 115 3.54 14.91 0.40
N ILE A 116 4.52 15.07 1.28
CA ILE A 116 4.52 14.48 2.62
C ILE A 116 3.43 15.12 3.47
N PHE A 117 3.24 16.44 3.36
CA PHE A 117 2.15 17.14 4.05
C PHE A 117 0.77 16.80 3.49
N LEU A 118 0.65 16.59 2.17
CA LEU A 118 -0.59 16.07 1.58
C LEU A 118 -0.98 14.73 2.22
N PHE A 119 -0.02 13.81 2.33
CA PHE A 119 -0.24 12.51 2.97
C PHE A 119 -0.55 12.61 4.44
N MET A 120 0.20 13.42 5.17
CA MET A 120 -0.03 13.65 6.59
C MET A 120 -1.45 14.15 6.84
N GLY A 121 -1.91 15.12 6.05
CA GLY A 121 -3.27 15.65 6.17
C GLY A 121 -4.34 14.63 5.79
N GLY A 122 -4.12 13.86 4.74
CA GLY A 122 -4.99 12.74 4.35
C GLY A 122 -5.11 11.69 5.45
N PHE A 123 -3.99 11.31 6.10
CA PHE A 123 -4.01 10.38 7.23
C PHE A 123 -4.69 10.96 8.47
N ILE A 124 -4.55 12.26 8.77
CA ILE A 124 -5.26 12.92 9.86
C ILE A 124 -6.78 12.87 9.61
N LEU A 125 -7.22 13.16 8.40
CA LEU A 125 -8.62 13.03 8.00
C LEU A 125 -9.13 11.59 8.15
N ALA A 126 -8.36 10.61 7.68
CA ALA A 126 -8.67 9.19 7.80
C ALA A 126 -8.78 8.74 9.27
N LEU A 127 -7.86 9.16 10.14
CA LEU A 127 -7.91 8.89 11.57
C LEU A 127 -9.15 9.51 12.24
N SER A 128 -9.57 10.71 11.81
CA SER A 128 -10.79 11.33 12.28
C SER A 128 -12.03 10.51 11.88
N MET A 129 -12.08 10.01 10.64
CA MET A 129 -13.15 9.09 10.19
C MET A 129 -13.18 7.80 11.02
N GLN A 130 -12.00 7.26 11.38
CA GLN A 130 -11.87 6.07 12.22
C GLN A 130 -12.32 6.34 13.67
N LYS A 131 -11.89 7.44 14.25
CA LYS A 131 -12.24 7.83 15.62
C LYS A 131 -13.75 7.86 15.85
N TRP A 132 -14.52 8.32 14.85
CA TRP A 132 -15.96 8.47 14.93
C TRP A 132 -16.76 7.37 14.21
N ASN A 133 -16.11 6.26 13.80
CA ASN A 133 -16.74 5.12 13.13
C ASN A 133 -17.49 5.44 11.82
N LEU A 134 -17.25 6.61 11.22
CA LEU A 134 -17.89 7.01 9.96
C LEU A 134 -17.57 6.03 8.84
N HIS A 135 -16.32 5.59 8.73
CA HIS A 135 -15.85 4.61 7.76
C HIS A 135 -16.61 3.28 7.85
N THR A 136 -16.88 2.78 9.08
CA THR A 136 -17.67 1.55 9.31
C THR A 136 -19.11 1.73 8.83
N ARG A 137 -19.72 2.87 9.11
CA ARG A 137 -21.08 3.17 8.66
C ARG A 137 -21.19 3.23 7.14
N ILE A 138 -20.23 3.89 6.48
CA ILE A 138 -20.15 3.96 5.00
C ILE A 138 -20.04 2.55 4.43
N ALA A 139 -19.13 1.72 4.97
CA ALA A 139 -18.93 0.35 4.50
C ALA A 139 -20.21 -0.50 4.60
N LEU A 140 -20.85 -0.53 5.77
CA LEU A 140 -22.07 -1.30 5.99
C LEU A 140 -23.21 -0.82 5.09
N SER A 141 -23.31 0.48 4.84
CA SER A 141 -24.30 1.07 3.94
C SER A 141 -24.08 0.62 2.49
N ILE A 142 -22.84 0.62 2.00
CA ILE A 142 -22.49 0.13 0.65
C ILE A 142 -22.84 -1.36 0.52
N ILE A 143 -22.49 -2.19 1.51
CA ILE A 143 -22.80 -3.63 1.49
C ILE A 143 -24.31 -3.86 1.39
N LEU A 144 -25.10 -3.11 2.14
CA LEU A 144 -26.58 -3.20 2.10
C LEU A 144 -27.16 -2.78 0.74
N LEU A 145 -26.55 -1.79 0.08
CA LEU A 145 -26.98 -1.31 -1.25
C LEU A 145 -26.71 -2.34 -2.35
N VAL A 146 -25.54 -2.98 -2.34
CA VAL A 146 -25.13 -3.97 -3.35
C VAL A 146 -25.97 -5.25 -3.22
N GLY A 147 -26.34 -5.63 -2.00
CA GLY A 147 -27.20 -6.77 -1.71
C GLY A 147 -26.50 -7.93 -1.03
N THR A 148 -27.29 -8.91 -0.59
CA THR A 148 -26.85 -9.96 0.35
C THR A 148 -26.85 -11.38 -0.22
N SER A 149 -27.09 -11.56 -1.55
CA SER A 149 -26.80 -12.85 -2.16
C SER A 149 -25.29 -13.13 -2.12
N PRO A 150 -24.82 -14.38 -2.07
CA PRO A 150 -23.41 -14.69 -1.80
C PRO A 150 -22.41 -13.92 -2.65
N ARG A 151 -22.63 -13.87 -3.97
CA ARG A 151 -21.75 -13.14 -4.90
C ARG A 151 -21.86 -11.63 -4.72
N ARG A 152 -23.09 -11.09 -4.55
CA ARG A 152 -23.31 -9.67 -4.32
C ARG A 152 -22.75 -9.22 -2.97
N LEU A 153 -22.84 -10.08 -1.96
CA LEU A 153 -22.28 -9.78 -0.64
C LEU A 153 -20.75 -9.64 -0.71
N ILE A 154 -20.05 -10.56 -1.40
CA ILE A 154 -18.61 -10.43 -1.63
C ILE A 154 -18.31 -9.15 -2.42
N LEU A 155 -19.06 -8.87 -3.49
CA LEU A 155 -18.90 -7.63 -4.25
C LEU A 155 -19.12 -6.39 -3.38
N GLY A 156 -20.14 -6.38 -2.54
CA GLY A 156 -20.43 -5.30 -1.60
C GLY A 156 -19.28 -5.05 -0.63
N PHE A 157 -18.71 -6.12 -0.06
CA PHE A 157 -17.51 -6.03 0.78
C PHE A 157 -16.32 -5.50 -0.02
N MET A 158 -16.09 -5.97 -1.23
CA MET A 158 -14.98 -5.51 -2.06
C MET A 158 -15.14 -4.04 -2.47
N ILE A 159 -16.34 -3.60 -2.89
CA ILE A 159 -16.60 -2.19 -3.23
C ILE A 159 -16.42 -1.31 -2.00
N ALA A 160 -16.98 -1.71 -0.84
CA ALA A 160 -16.86 -0.94 0.40
C ALA A 160 -15.40 -0.83 0.83
N THR A 161 -14.66 -1.93 0.83
CA THR A 161 -13.25 -1.98 1.18
C THR A 161 -12.41 -1.14 0.20
N GLY A 162 -12.62 -1.32 -1.11
CA GLY A 162 -11.91 -0.58 -2.14
C GLY A 162 -12.16 0.93 -2.05
N PHE A 163 -13.41 1.34 -1.88
CA PHE A 163 -13.75 2.75 -1.69
C PHE A 163 -13.10 3.37 -0.46
N LEU A 164 -13.15 2.68 0.68
CA LEU A 164 -12.51 3.17 1.90
C LEU A 164 -10.99 3.22 1.76
N SER A 165 -10.40 2.24 1.10
CA SER A 165 -8.94 2.16 0.94
C SER A 165 -8.38 3.22 -0.03
N MET A 166 -9.21 3.90 -0.81
CA MET A 166 -8.80 5.10 -1.53
C MET A 166 -8.39 6.25 -0.60
N TRP A 167 -8.94 6.29 0.61
CA TRP A 167 -8.83 7.42 1.55
C TRP A 167 -8.17 7.05 2.88
N VAL A 168 -8.24 5.77 3.24
CA VAL A 168 -7.74 5.20 4.50
C VAL A 168 -6.70 4.15 4.16
N SER A 169 -5.68 3.96 4.99
CA SER A 169 -4.64 2.96 4.72
C SER A 169 -5.23 1.55 4.55
N ASN A 170 -4.62 0.76 3.66
CA ASN A 170 -5.02 -0.62 3.36
C ASN A 170 -5.12 -1.47 4.63
N THR A 171 -4.13 -1.31 5.54
CA THR A 171 -4.08 -2.02 6.81
C THR A 171 -5.29 -1.69 7.69
N ALA A 172 -5.58 -0.40 7.90
CA ALA A 172 -6.69 0.02 8.74
C ALA A 172 -8.04 -0.43 8.16
N THR A 173 -8.20 -0.34 6.84
CA THR A 173 -9.39 -0.80 6.13
C THR A 173 -9.57 -2.31 6.28
N ALA A 174 -8.52 -3.12 6.13
CA ALA A 174 -8.58 -4.56 6.29
C ALA A 174 -8.85 -4.98 7.74
N VAL A 175 -8.17 -4.37 8.72
CA VAL A 175 -8.40 -4.62 10.16
C VAL A 175 -9.87 -4.42 10.54
N MET A 176 -10.54 -3.46 9.93
CA MET A 176 -11.96 -3.20 10.19
C MET A 176 -12.88 -4.16 9.44
N MET A 177 -12.62 -4.39 8.15
CA MET A 177 -13.55 -5.12 7.27
C MET A 177 -13.51 -6.63 7.49
N LEU A 178 -12.33 -7.21 7.81
CA LEU A 178 -12.18 -8.64 8.02
C LEU A 178 -12.97 -9.18 9.22
N PRO A 179 -13.00 -8.53 10.41
CA PRO A 179 -13.87 -8.95 11.51
C PRO A 179 -15.36 -8.92 11.15
N ILE A 180 -15.81 -7.93 10.38
CA ILE A 180 -17.21 -7.86 9.91
C ILE A 180 -17.47 -9.05 8.97
N GLY A 181 -16.56 -9.32 8.04
CA GLY A 181 -16.62 -10.50 7.17
C GLY A 181 -16.67 -11.81 7.95
N MET A 182 -15.82 -11.96 8.99
CA MET A 182 -15.81 -13.14 9.87
C MET A 182 -17.14 -13.31 10.63
N SER A 183 -17.77 -12.22 11.09
CA SER A 183 -19.09 -12.26 11.72
C SER A 183 -20.16 -12.81 10.78
N VAL A 184 -20.10 -12.41 9.51
CA VAL A 184 -20.97 -12.98 8.46
C VAL A 184 -20.70 -14.46 8.25
N LEU A 185 -19.43 -14.88 8.19
CA LEU A 185 -19.07 -16.30 8.02
C LEU A 185 -19.56 -17.16 9.18
N GLN A 186 -19.42 -16.68 10.42
CA GLN A 186 -19.94 -17.38 11.60
C GLN A 186 -21.46 -17.57 11.58
N LEU A 187 -22.21 -16.56 11.09
CA LEU A 187 -23.64 -16.69 10.91
C LEU A 187 -23.98 -17.75 9.86
N VAL A 188 -23.33 -17.70 8.70
CA VAL A 188 -23.51 -18.68 7.61
C VAL A 188 -23.22 -20.08 8.13
N ALA A 189 -22.14 -20.27 8.90
CA ALA A 189 -21.79 -21.55 9.51
C ALA A 189 -22.87 -22.07 10.47
N LYS A 190 -23.46 -21.20 11.31
CA LYS A 190 -24.55 -21.56 12.24
C LYS A 190 -25.83 -21.97 11.50
N LEU A 191 -26.15 -21.30 10.40
CA LEU A 191 -27.35 -21.60 9.62
C LEU A 191 -27.20 -22.90 8.82
N VAL A 192 -26.06 -23.07 8.17
CA VAL A 192 -25.74 -24.30 7.41
C VAL A 192 -25.58 -25.49 8.34
N GLY A 193 -25.00 -25.32 9.55
CA GLY A 193 -24.87 -26.37 10.56
C GLY A 193 -26.21 -26.85 11.12
N LYS A 194 -27.25 -26.02 11.13
CA LYS A 194 -28.62 -26.40 11.49
C LYS A 194 -29.35 -27.18 10.39
N GLU A 195 -29.07 -26.91 9.13
CA GLU A 195 -29.69 -27.58 7.97
C GLU A 195 -29.02 -28.91 7.59
N ASN A 196 -27.73 -29.08 7.88
CA ASN A 196 -26.90 -30.19 7.40
C ASN A 196 -26.52 -31.22 8.48
N ALA A 197 -27.39 -31.53 9.42
CA ALA A 197 -27.30 -32.81 10.13
C ALA A 197 -27.51 -34.03 9.17
N SER A 198 -27.84 -33.81 7.91
CA SER A 198 -28.18 -34.86 6.93
C SER A 198 -27.37 -34.94 5.64
N ASN A 199 -26.49 -33.98 5.30
CA ASN A 199 -25.76 -34.08 4.03
C ASN A 199 -24.30 -33.59 4.11
N SER A 200 -23.39 -34.48 3.75
CA SER A 200 -21.93 -34.42 3.73
C SER A 200 -21.31 -33.40 2.75
N TRP A 201 -21.30 -32.13 3.06
CA TRP A 201 -20.69 -31.10 2.18
C TRP A 201 -19.52 -30.31 2.79
N HIS A 202 -19.00 -30.71 3.96
CA HIS A 202 -17.97 -29.92 4.62
C HIS A 202 -16.81 -30.81 5.11
N GLN A 203 -15.60 -30.55 4.62
CA GLN A 203 -14.40 -30.97 5.33
C GLN A 203 -14.33 -30.20 6.66
N LYS A 204 -14.51 -30.94 7.75
CA LYS A 204 -14.38 -30.44 9.11
C LYS A 204 -12.90 -30.39 9.44
N GLU A 205 -12.27 -29.25 9.35
CA GLU A 205 -10.91 -29.07 9.89
C GLU A 205 -11.03 -28.49 11.31
N GLU A 206 -10.66 -29.30 12.32
CA GLU A 206 -10.44 -28.82 13.69
C GLU A 206 -9.10 -28.09 13.74
N ILE A 207 -9.14 -26.76 13.77
CA ILE A 207 -7.94 -25.97 14.06
C ILE A 207 -7.90 -25.73 15.56
N THR A 208 -7.06 -26.47 16.24
CA THR A 208 -6.69 -26.18 17.64
C THR A 208 -5.93 -24.86 17.65
N LYS A 209 -6.39 -23.86 18.39
CA LYS A 209 -5.72 -22.55 18.52
C LYS A 209 -4.29 -22.73 19.03
N ALA A 210 -3.32 -22.70 18.13
CA ALA A 210 -1.90 -22.57 18.42
C ALA A 210 -1.36 -21.20 17.92
N HIS A 211 -2.17 -20.13 17.99
CA HIS A 211 -1.69 -18.80 17.62
C HIS A 211 -2.18 -17.73 18.60
N GLY A 212 -1.80 -17.91 19.86
CA GLY A 212 -1.88 -16.86 20.88
C GLY A 212 -0.67 -15.94 20.86
N GLY A 213 -0.27 -15.36 19.69
CA GLY A 213 0.96 -14.58 19.61
C GLY A 213 0.84 -13.15 19.10
N ILE A 214 -0.13 -12.84 18.27
CA ILE A 214 -0.12 -11.53 17.58
C ILE A 214 -1.29 -10.61 17.98
N MET A 215 -2.41 -11.15 18.46
CA MET A 215 -3.53 -10.31 18.96
C MET A 215 -3.47 -9.97 20.45
N GLY A 216 -2.58 -10.58 21.23
CA GLY A 216 -2.47 -10.35 22.68
C GLY A 216 -1.85 -9.02 23.09
N ASN A 217 -1.11 -8.34 22.23
CA ASN A 217 -0.40 -7.11 22.56
C ASN A 217 -1.14 -5.81 22.23
N ILE A 218 -2.36 -5.86 21.69
CA ILE A 218 -3.12 -4.66 21.30
C ILE A 218 -4.24 -4.32 22.28
N VAL A 219 -4.60 -5.18 23.24
CA VAL A 219 -5.66 -4.90 24.21
C VAL A 219 -5.15 -4.94 25.64
N HIS A 220 -4.82 -3.75 26.15
CA HIS A 220 -4.84 -3.29 27.54
C HIS A 220 -4.44 -4.19 28.71
N LYS A 221 -3.41 -3.72 29.44
CA LYS A 221 -3.27 -3.85 30.89
C LYS A 221 -4.61 -3.64 31.62
N GLY A 222 -5.03 -4.67 32.29
CA GLY A 222 -5.97 -4.51 33.40
C GLY A 222 -7.05 -5.58 33.51
N LYS A 223 -6.81 -6.49 34.44
CA LYS A 223 -7.67 -7.44 35.16
C LYS A 223 -7.64 -8.89 34.71
N ASP A 224 -7.32 -9.70 35.70
CA ASP A 224 -7.41 -11.16 35.70
C ASP A 224 -8.65 -11.70 35.02
N ILE A 225 -8.43 -12.40 33.91
CA ILE A 225 -9.42 -13.29 33.31
C ILE A 225 -8.79 -14.68 33.21
N THR A 226 -8.59 -15.29 34.37
CA THR A 226 -8.32 -16.72 34.52
C THR A 226 -9.67 -17.45 34.59
N GLN A 227 -10.44 -17.42 33.50
CA GLN A 227 -11.50 -18.37 33.17
C GLN A 227 -12.17 -17.92 31.88
N VAL A 228 -11.46 -17.94 30.75
CA VAL A 228 -12.13 -17.93 29.42
C VAL A 228 -12.23 -19.38 29.00
N VAL A 229 -13.44 -19.91 29.09
CA VAL A 229 -13.86 -21.15 28.46
C VAL A 229 -13.27 -21.20 27.05
N GLN A 230 -12.44 -22.22 26.77
CA GLN A 230 -11.99 -22.53 25.42
C GLN A 230 -13.19 -22.99 24.61
N GLU A 231 -13.99 -22.06 24.08
CA GLU A 231 -14.94 -22.36 23.02
C GLU A 231 -14.13 -22.75 21.78
N LYS A 232 -14.12 -24.05 21.46
CA LYS A 232 -13.61 -24.55 20.19
C LYS A 232 -14.41 -23.92 19.06
N THR A 233 -13.90 -22.86 18.44
CA THR A 233 -14.54 -22.26 17.27
C THR A 233 -14.28 -23.17 16.07
N ILE A 234 -15.30 -23.88 15.63
CA ILE A 234 -15.23 -24.70 14.41
C ILE A 234 -15.22 -23.75 13.20
N ILE A 235 -14.12 -23.75 12.47
CA ILE A 235 -13.98 -22.96 11.25
C ILE A 235 -14.43 -23.81 10.06
N TYR A 236 -15.54 -23.41 9.43
CA TYR A 236 -16.01 -24.01 8.19
C TYR A 236 -15.39 -23.32 6.99
N ARG A 237 -14.39 -23.97 6.39
CA ARG A 237 -13.71 -23.47 5.20
C ARG A 237 -14.48 -23.84 3.94
N THR A 238 -14.99 -22.84 3.25
CA THR A 238 -15.76 -22.98 2.00
C THR A 238 -15.22 -22.01 0.94
N ASN A 239 -15.54 -22.23 -0.33
CA ASN A 239 -15.21 -21.28 -1.39
C ASN A 239 -15.74 -19.86 -1.07
N PHE A 240 -16.89 -19.76 -0.41
CA PHE A 240 -17.47 -18.48 0.00
C PHE A 240 -16.58 -17.77 1.05
N SER A 241 -16.11 -18.52 2.07
CA SER A 241 -15.23 -17.92 3.11
C SER A 241 -13.89 -17.49 2.53
N ILE A 242 -13.30 -18.28 1.64
CA ILE A 242 -12.05 -17.95 0.95
C ILE A 242 -12.26 -16.69 0.09
N CYS A 243 -13.30 -16.65 -0.76
CA CYS A 243 -13.59 -15.48 -1.61
C CYS A 243 -13.84 -14.21 -0.79
N LEU A 244 -14.54 -14.31 0.34
CA LEU A 244 -14.85 -13.15 1.17
C LEU A 244 -13.57 -12.59 1.82
N MET A 245 -12.74 -13.44 2.42
CA MET A 245 -11.51 -13.01 3.09
C MET A 245 -10.48 -12.46 2.09
N LEU A 246 -10.22 -13.20 0.99
CA LEU A 246 -9.32 -12.72 -0.07
C LEU A 246 -9.89 -11.49 -0.78
N GLY A 247 -11.20 -11.46 -1.04
CA GLY A 247 -11.85 -10.32 -1.68
C GLY A 247 -11.67 -9.03 -0.87
N ILE A 248 -11.80 -9.07 0.45
CA ILE A 248 -11.54 -7.93 1.33
C ILE A 248 -10.05 -7.52 1.26
N ALA A 249 -9.13 -8.48 1.40
CA ALA A 249 -7.69 -8.18 1.39
C ALA A 249 -7.24 -7.57 0.05
N TYR A 250 -7.66 -8.16 -1.05
CA TYR A 250 -7.31 -7.70 -2.40
C TYR A 250 -7.97 -6.36 -2.74
N ALA A 251 -9.23 -6.17 -2.33
CA ALA A 251 -9.91 -4.90 -2.52
C ALA A 251 -9.26 -3.74 -1.76
N ALA A 252 -8.66 -4.00 -0.60
CA ALA A 252 -7.88 -2.99 0.14
C ALA A 252 -6.68 -2.50 -0.68
N SER A 253 -5.90 -3.41 -1.28
CA SER A 253 -4.76 -3.05 -2.12
C SER A 253 -5.19 -2.43 -3.45
N ILE A 254 -6.18 -3.01 -4.13
CA ILE A 254 -6.68 -2.51 -5.43
C ILE A 254 -7.31 -1.11 -5.28
N GLY A 255 -8.15 -0.91 -4.27
CA GLY A 255 -8.84 0.37 -4.05
C GLY A 255 -7.86 1.52 -3.84
N SER A 256 -6.77 1.26 -3.12
CA SER A 256 -5.76 2.27 -2.82
C SER A 256 -5.04 2.85 -4.04
N LEU A 257 -5.10 2.18 -5.20
CA LEU A 257 -4.58 2.71 -6.47
C LEU A 257 -5.36 3.95 -6.93
N GLY A 258 -6.61 4.11 -6.49
CA GLY A 258 -7.54 5.12 -7.03
C GLY A 258 -7.21 6.56 -6.68
N THR A 259 -6.45 6.85 -5.64
CA THR A 259 -6.04 8.21 -5.24
C THR A 259 -4.55 8.31 -4.94
N LEU A 260 -4.02 9.53 -4.93
CA LEU A 260 -2.62 9.76 -4.54
C LEU A 260 -2.37 9.34 -3.09
N ILE A 261 -3.30 9.58 -2.18
CA ILE A 261 -3.16 9.29 -0.75
C ILE A 261 -3.55 7.86 -0.36
N GLY A 262 -4.06 7.05 -1.30
CA GLY A 262 -4.52 5.69 -1.01
C GLY A 262 -3.38 4.73 -0.65
N THR A 263 -2.22 4.90 -1.28
CA THR A 263 -1.05 4.04 -1.03
C THR A 263 0.27 4.82 -1.14
N PRO A 264 1.27 4.48 -0.30
CA PRO A 264 2.58 5.14 -0.32
C PRO A 264 3.29 5.18 -1.68
N PRO A 265 3.30 4.13 -2.51
CA PRO A 265 3.92 4.18 -3.83
C PRO A 265 3.41 5.30 -4.75
N ASN A 266 2.11 5.62 -4.70
CA ASN A 266 1.53 6.70 -5.52
C ASN A 266 2.13 8.07 -5.14
N ALA A 267 2.27 8.34 -3.85
CA ALA A 267 2.89 9.57 -3.37
C ALA A 267 4.36 9.67 -3.70
N LEU A 268 5.10 8.57 -3.53
CA LEU A 268 6.50 8.51 -3.90
C LEU A 268 6.69 8.84 -5.37
N LEU A 269 5.83 8.31 -6.24
CA LEU A 269 5.83 8.66 -7.65
C LEU A 269 5.62 10.16 -7.86
N ALA A 270 4.58 10.75 -7.27
CA ALA A 270 4.28 12.18 -7.44
C ALA A 270 5.44 13.07 -6.94
N GLY A 271 6.02 12.73 -5.79
CA GLY A 271 7.18 13.41 -5.26
C GLY A 271 8.43 13.22 -6.13
N TYR A 272 8.66 12.00 -6.62
CA TYR A 272 9.76 11.68 -7.53
C TYR A 272 9.65 12.46 -8.84
N MET A 273 8.49 12.45 -9.49
CA MET A 273 8.26 13.15 -10.77
C MET A 273 8.49 14.66 -10.63
N LYS A 274 8.07 15.24 -9.50
CA LYS A 274 8.34 16.65 -9.23
C LYS A 274 9.84 16.92 -9.04
N THR A 275 10.54 16.07 -8.28
CA THR A 275 11.95 16.27 -7.94
C THR A 275 12.87 16.01 -9.13
N ALA A 276 12.64 14.93 -9.89
CA ALA A 276 13.53 14.47 -10.95
C ALA A 276 13.21 15.08 -12.32
N PHE A 277 11.92 15.31 -12.62
CA PHE A 277 11.46 15.75 -13.95
C PHE A 277 10.75 17.11 -13.93
N ASN A 278 10.57 17.72 -12.75
CA ASN A 278 9.75 18.92 -12.55
C ASN A 278 8.30 18.78 -13.04
N ILE A 279 7.76 17.57 -13.04
CA ILE A 279 6.38 17.25 -13.43
C ILE A 279 5.53 17.18 -12.15
N GLU A 280 4.44 17.93 -12.15
CA GLU A 280 3.43 17.87 -11.10
C GLU A 280 2.34 16.89 -11.50
N ILE A 281 2.01 15.99 -10.60
CA ILE A 281 0.88 15.08 -10.72
C ILE A 281 -0.18 15.57 -9.75
N ASP A 282 -1.24 16.17 -10.28
CA ASP A 282 -2.34 16.70 -9.50
C ASP A 282 -3.25 15.58 -9.00
N PHE A 283 -3.89 15.79 -7.85
CA PHE A 283 -4.79 14.82 -7.23
C PHE A 283 -5.93 14.40 -8.17
N ALA A 284 -6.54 15.37 -8.85
CA ALA A 284 -7.62 15.12 -9.80
C ALA A 284 -7.15 14.31 -11.02
N GLN A 285 -6.00 14.67 -11.61
CA GLN A 285 -5.41 13.92 -12.73
C GLN A 285 -5.14 12.47 -12.36
N TRP A 286 -4.57 12.24 -11.15
CA TRP A 286 -4.37 10.88 -10.68
C TRP A 286 -5.68 10.11 -10.55
N MET A 287 -6.73 10.72 -10.01
CA MET A 287 -8.03 10.07 -9.87
C MET A 287 -8.65 9.70 -11.22
N VAL A 288 -8.51 10.54 -12.23
CA VAL A 288 -9.01 10.26 -13.60
C VAL A 288 -8.33 9.01 -14.17
N PHE A 289 -7.08 8.78 -13.83
CA PHE A 289 -6.31 7.62 -14.26
C PHE A 289 -6.50 6.40 -13.32
N GLY A 290 -6.27 6.60 -12.02
CA GLY A 290 -6.17 5.51 -11.04
C GLY A 290 -7.52 4.94 -10.63
N THR A 291 -8.58 5.77 -10.53
CA THR A 291 -9.91 5.30 -10.08
C THR A 291 -10.56 4.33 -11.09
N PRO A 292 -10.56 4.59 -12.42
CA PRO A 292 -11.05 3.62 -13.39
C PRO A 292 -10.25 2.32 -13.40
N LEU A 293 -8.92 2.39 -13.30
CA LEU A 293 -8.07 1.21 -13.20
C LEU A 293 -8.43 0.37 -11.97
N ALA A 294 -8.50 1.00 -10.80
CA ALA A 294 -8.85 0.33 -9.55
C ALA A 294 -10.23 -0.33 -9.64
N PHE A 295 -11.22 0.37 -10.20
CA PHE A 295 -12.57 -0.15 -10.35
C PHE A 295 -12.62 -1.37 -11.29
N ILE A 296 -12.00 -1.30 -12.46
CA ILE A 296 -11.95 -2.42 -13.42
C ILE A 296 -11.21 -3.61 -12.79
N MET A 297 -10.08 -3.37 -12.15
CA MET A 297 -9.29 -4.42 -11.50
C MET A 297 -10.07 -5.08 -10.35
N LEU A 298 -10.86 -4.30 -9.59
CA LEU A 298 -11.71 -4.80 -8.51
C LEU A 298 -12.82 -5.71 -9.05
N ILE A 299 -13.51 -5.30 -10.12
CA ILE A 299 -14.55 -6.12 -10.76
C ILE A 299 -13.96 -7.41 -11.34
N LEU A 300 -12.81 -7.32 -12.03
CA LEU A 300 -12.13 -8.51 -12.56
C LEU A 300 -11.66 -9.44 -11.44
N SER A 301 -11.14 -8.89 -10.33
CA SER A 301 -10.78 -9.67 -9.15
C SER A 301 -12.00 -10.41 -8.57
N TRP A 302 -13.15 -9.74 -8.44
CA TRP A 302 -14.38 -10.35 -8.00
C TRP A 302 -14.84 -11.48 -8.94
N LEU A 303 -14.81 -11.25 -10.25
CA LEU A 303 -15.17 -12.27 -11.25
C LEU A 303 -14.23 -13.48 -11.16
N LEU A 304 -12.92 -13.24 -11.12
CA LEU A 304 -11.92 -14.30 -10.98
C LEU A 304 -12.14 -15.14 -9.72
N LEU A 305 -12.29 -14.49 -8.57
CA LEU A 305 -12.45 -15.18 -7.30
C LEU A 305 -13.75 -16.01 -7.28
N THR A 306 -14.90 -15.43 -7.70
CA THR A 306 -16.23 -16.01 -7.45
C THR A 306 -16.74 -16.93 -8.56
N TYR A 307 -16.19 -16.84 -9.78
CA TYR A 307 -16.63 -17.66 -10.92
C TYR A 307 -15.53 -18.61 -11.42
N VAL A 308 -14.26 -18.22 -11.36
CA VAL A 308 -13.18 -18.98 -12.00
C VAL A 308 -12.40 -19.79 -10.97
N ILE A 309 -11.83 -19.14 -9.95
CA ILE A 309 -10.87 -19.78 -9.04
C ILE A 309 -11.59 -20.58 -7.95
N PHE A 310 -12.60 -19.97 -7.32
CA PHE A 310 -13.39 -20.56 -6.23
C PHE A 310 -14.89 -20.42 -6.52
N PRO A 311 -15.44 -21.14 -7.52
CA PRO A 311 -16.84 -20.99 -7.93
C PRO A 311 -17.80 -21.24 -6.77
N LEU A 312 -18.73 -20.30 -6.57
CA LEU A 312 -19.68 -20.35 -5.47
C LEU A 312 -20.86 -21.25 -5.82
N LYS A 313 -21.11 -22.26 -4.96
CA LYS A 313 -22.24 -23.19 -5.07
C LYS A 313 -23.46 -22.75 -4.24
N ILE A 314 -23.24 -21.85 -3.26
CA ILE A 314 -24.30 -21.33 -2.38
C ILE A 314 -25.15 -20.32 -3.16
N LYS A 315 -26.46 -20.50 -3.16
CA LYS A 315 -27.42 -19.64 -3.87
C LYS A 315 -27.91 -18.48 -3.02
N GLU A 316 -28.12 -18.70 -1.73
CA GLU A 316 -28.66 -17.71 -0.78
C GLU A 316 -27.97 -17.81 0.57
N ILE A 317 -27.92 -16.70 1.30
CA ILE A 317 -27.46 -16.61 2.69
C ILE A 317 -28.67 -16.15 3.51
N PRO A 318 -29.40 -17.07 4.15
CA PRO A 318 -30.47 -16.69 5.05
C PRO A 318 -29.96 -15.76 6.15
N GLY A 319 -30.68 -14.68 6.44
CA GLY A 319 -30.27 -13.75 7.51
C GLY A 319 -29.06 -12.85 7.21
N GLY A 320 -28.49 -12.88 6.01
CA GLY A 320 -27.32 -12.06 5.68
C GLY A 320 -27.56 -10.55 5.77
N LYS A 321 -28.76 -10.10 5.38
CA LYS A 321 -29.18 -8.70 5.46
C LYS A 321 -29.38 -8.24 6.91
N GLU A 322 -29.95 -9.12 7.72
CA GLU A 322 -30.24 -8.89 9.15
C GLU A 322 -28.95 -8.68 9.94
N VAL A 323 -27.89 -9.44 9.65
CA VAL A 323 -26.58 -9.30 10.30
C VAL A 323 -25.96 -7.95 9.98
N ILE A 324 -25.90 -7.57 8.71
CA ILE A 324 -25.34 -6.29 8.32
C ILE A 324 -26.15 -5.14 8.91
N ARG A 325 -27.48 -5.26 8.94
CA ARG A 325 -28.37 -4.29 9.61
C ARG A 325 -28.16 -4.25 11.12
N ALA A 326 -27.92 -5.40 11.76
CA ALA A 326 -27.62 -5.45 13.18
C ALA A 326 -26.29 -4.76 13.51
N GLU A 327 -25.24 -4.98 12.71
CA GLU A 327 -23.98 -4.25 12.87
C GLU A 327 -24.16 -2.75 12.65
N LEU A 328 -24.92 -2.34 11.64
CA LEU A 328 -25.22 -0.93 11.42
C LEU A 328 -26.04 -0.34 12.58
N LYS A 329 -26.96 -1.09 13.17
CA LYS A 329 -27.78 -0.67 14.31
C LYS A 329 -26.94 -0.50 15.59
N LYS A 330 -25.88 -1.31 15.78
CA LYS A 330 -24.95 -1.15 16.93
C LYS A 330 -24.25 0.21 16.93
N LEU A 331 -24.02 0.81 15.76
CA LEU A 331 -23.44 2.16 15.65
C LEU A 331 -24.40 3.27 16.14
N GLY A 332 -25.66 2.96 16.36
CA GLY A 332 -26.66 3.92 16.81
C GLY A 332 -27.03 4.97 15.77
N ARG A 333 -27.58 6.09 16.22
CA ARG A 333 -27.90 7.26 15.36
C ARG A 333 -26.62 7.98 14.96
N LEU A 334 -26.66 8.64 13.79
CA LEU A 334 -25.57 9.52 13.34
C LEU A 334 -25.26 10.57 14.40
N SER A 335 -24.03 10.59 14.88
CA SER A 335 -23.55 11.60 15.82
C SER A 335 -23.20 12.91 15.10
N ARG A 336 -23.17 14.03 15.84
CA ARG A 336 -22.70 15.31 15.29
C ARG A 336 -21.27 15.21 14.76
N ALA A 337 -20.41 14.49 15.47
CA ALA A 337 -19.03 14.27 15.04
C ALA A 337 -18.94 13.51 13.72
N GLU A 338 -19.71 12.42 13.54
CA GLU A 338 -19.78 11.69 12.27
C GLU A 338 -20.22 12.59 11.11
N ILE A 339 -21.25 13.42 11.32
CA ILE A 339 -21.75 14.36 10.30
C ILE A 339 -20.68 15.39 9.97
N SER A 340 -20.05 16.01 10.97
CA SER A 340 -19.03 17.04 10.78
C SER A 340 -17.81 16.48 10.03
N VAL A 341 -17.30 15.30 10.41
CA VAL A 341 -16.20 14.64 9.71
C VAL A 341 -16.62 14.25 8.29
N GLY A 342 -17.85 13.77 8.09
CA GLY A 342 -18.38 13.45 6.77
C GLY A 342 -18.46 14.67 5.84
N VAL A 343 -18.94 15.81 6.34
CA VAL A 343 -18.99 17.07 5.59
C VAL A 343 -17.57 17.54 5.24
N ILE A 344 -16.64 17.52 6.21
CA ILE A 344 -15.25 17.90 5.98
C ILE A 344 -14.60 16.98 4.94
N PHE A 345 -14.84 15.66 5.02
CA PHE A 345 -14.34 14.70 4.05
C PHE A 345 -14.84 14.99 2.62
N ILE A 346 -16.15 15.28 2.49
CA ILE A 346 -16.73 15.64 1.17
C ILE A 346 -16.13 16.94 0.66
N LEU A 347 -16.02 17.97 1.51
CA LEU A 347 -15.43 19.26 1.12
C LEU A 347 -13.95 19.13 0.74
N ALA A 348 -13.17 18.35 1.48
CA ALA A 348 -11.78 18.06 1.14
C ALA A 348 -11.67 17.35 -0.22
N SER A 349 -12.48 16.31 -0.45
CA SER A 349 -12.50 15.56 -1.71
C SER A 349 -12.91 16.45 -2.90
N LEU A 350 -13.93 17.28 -2.73
CA LEU A 350 -14.34 18.24 -3.77
C LEU A 350 -13.27 19.32 -3.98
N GLY A 351 -12.60 19.75 -2.91
CA GLY A 351 -11.48 20.68 -2.99
C GLY A 351 -10.32 20.12 -3.82
N TRP A 352 -9.89 18.89 -3.55
CA TRP A 352 -8.83 18.22 -4.32
C TRP A 352 -9.20 17.99 -5.80
N ILE A 353 -10.48 17.78 -6.11
CA ILE A 353 -10.92 17.50 -7.49
C ILE A 353 -11.13 18.80 -8.29
N PHE A 354 -11.70 19.82 -7.66
CA PHE A 354 -12.22 20.97 -8.41
C PHE A 354 -11.56 22.32 -8.10
N LEU A 355 -11.00 22.50 -6.88
CA LEU A 355 -10.63 23.84 -6.42
C LEU A 355 -9.47 24.45 -7.24
N ASP A 356 -8.49 23.65 -7.63
CA ASP A 356 -7.38 24.11 -8.50
C ASP A 356 -7.91 24.65 -9.84
N THR A 357 -8.79 23.88 -10.48
CA THR A 357 -9.41 24.26 -11.76
C THR A 357 -10.26 25.54 -11.62
N ILE A 358 -11.04 25.63 -10.53
CA ILE A 358 -11.89 26.81 -10.27
C ILE A 358 -11.02 28.05 -10.04
N LEU A 359 -10.00 27.97 -9.20
CA LEU A 359 -9.12 29.10 -8.89
C LEU A 359 -8.32 29.55 -10.12
N LYS A 360 -7.82 28.63 -10.91
CA LYS A 360 -7.15 28.94 -12.18
C LYS A 360 -8.07 29.69 -13.15
N SER A 361 -9.36 29.34 -13.22
CA SER A 361 -10.34 30.06 -14.04
C SER A 361 -10.58 31.50 -13.59
N TRP A 362 -10.33 31.79 -12.30
CA TRP A 362 -10.39 33.16 -11.72
C TRP A 362 -9.05 33.91 -11.77
N GLY A 363 -8.01 33.29 -12.37
CA GLY A 363 -6.67 33.88 -12.43
C GLY A 363 -5.89 33.78 -11.11
N ILE A 364 -6.39 33.01 -10.13
CA ILE A 364 -5.75 32.79 -8.84
C ILE A 364 -4.91 31.52 -8.93
N LYS A 365 -3.62 31.62 -8.63
CA LYS A 365 -2.71 30.47 -8.58
C LYS A 365 -2.19 30.29 -7.16
N ILE A 366 -2.52 29.15 -6.54
CA ILE A 366 -1.98 28.73 -5.24
C ILE A 366 -1.00 27.60 -5.49
N ASP A 367 0.24 27.77 -5.03
CA ASP A 367 1.24 26.70 -5.14
C ASP A 367 0.88 25.53 -4.21
N LYS A 368 0.97 24.30 -4.73
CA LYS A 368 0.70 23.07 -3.99
C LYS A 368 -0.64 23.04 -3.28
N ILE A 369 -1.69 23.45 -3.97
CA ILE A 369 -3.04 23.61 -3.42
C ILE A 369 -3.54 22.34 -2.71
N ASP A 370 -3.21 21.15 -3.22
CA ASP A 370 -3.62 19.88 -2.62
C ASP A 370 -3.06 19.72 -1.19
N SER A 371 -1.80 20.10 -0.98
CA SER A 371 -1.16 20.07 0.34
C SER A 371 -1.74 21.16 1.27
N VAL A 372 -2.08 22.32 0.72
CA VAL A 372 -2.73 23.42 1.48
C VAL A 372 -4.12 22.97 1.96
N ILE A 373 -4.92 22.33 1.10
CA ILE A 373 -6.22 21.75 1.47
C ILE A 373 -6.05 20.73 2.58
N ALA A 374 -5.12 19.78 2.40
CA ALA A 374 -4.86 18.71 3.37
C ALA A 374 -4.51 19.26 4.76
N MET A 375 -3.62 20.24 4.83
CA MET A 375 -3.22 20.86 6.09
C MET A 375 -4.31 21.75 6.65
N GLY A 376 -5.05 22.50 5.83
CA GLY A 376 -6.19 23.32 6.24
C GLY A 376 -7.29 22.46 6.86
N VAL A 377 -7.63 21.34 6.23
CA VAL A 377 -8.57 20.34 6.77
C VAL A 377 -8.09 19.77 8.09
N SER A 378 -6.79 19.45 8.19
CA SER A 378 -6.21 18.94 9.45
C SER A 378 -6.38 19.95 10.60
N VAL A 379 -6.04 21.20 10.38
CA VAL A 379 -6.20 22.26 11.38
C VAL A 379 -7.68 22.44 11.77
N LEU A 380 -8.58 22.38 10.76
CA LEU A 380 -10.03 22.49 11.00
C LEU A 380 -10.55 21.36 11.90
N LEU A 381 -10.07 20.13 11.73
CA LEU A 381 -10.43 18.99 12.56
C LEU A 381 -10.02 19.18 14.03
N PHE A 382 -8.89 19.84 14.31
CA PHE A 382 -8.47 20.18 15.67
C PHE A 382 -9.30 21.31 16.29
N ILE A 383 -9.84 22.22 15.47
CA ILE A 383 -10.61 23.38 15.96
C ILE A 383 -12.06 23.01 16.25
N LEU A 384 -12.71 22.22 15.39
CA LEU A 384 -14.14 21.97 15.45
C LEU A 384 -14.52 21.04 16.60
N PRO A 385 -15.61 21.39 17.36
CA PRO A 385 -16.11 20.56 18.44
C PRO A 385 -16.82 19.31 17.90
N ALA A 386 -16.58 18.18 18.53
CA ALA A 386 -17.24 16.91 18.23
C ALA A 386 -18.58 16.75 18.98
N ASN A 387 -18.63 17.28 20.20
CA ASN A 387 -19.79 17.20 21.11
C ASN A 387 -19.89 18.43 22.02
N ASN A 388 -20.90 18.44 22.86
CA ASN A 388 -21.11 19.51 23.84
C ASN A 388 -20.21 19.39 25.10
N GLN A 389 -19.38 18.35 25.21
CA GLN A 389 -18.49 18.06 26.32
C GLN A 389 -17.10 18.68 26.14
N GLY A 390 -16.85 19.33 24.99
CA GLY A 390 -15.57 19.98 24.68
C GLY A 390 -14.60 19.15 23.88
N ASP A 391 -14.95 17.89 23.52
CA ASP A 391 -14.11 17.07 22.67
C ASP A 391 -14.00 17.67 21.26
N ARG A 392 -12.83 17.50 20.64
CA ARG A 392 -12.56 17.90 19.26
C ARG A 392 -12.72 16.73 18.29
N LEU A 393 -12.95 17.04 17.01
CA LEU A 393 -13.08 16.01 15.97
C LEU A 393 -11.84 15.13 15.90
N ILE A 394 -10.66 15.71 16.12
CA ILE A 394 -9.43 14.98 16.36
C ILE A 394 -8.65 15.59 17.52
N ASP A 395 -7.86 14.80 18.22
CA ASP A 395 -6.93 15.21 19.27
C ASP A 395 -5.50 14.78 18.94
N TRP A 396 -4.54 15.35 19.65
CA TRP A 396 -3.12 15.05 19.42
C TRP A 396 -2.77 13.60 19.72
N ASP A 397 -3.42 12.98 20.70
CA ASP A 397 -3.17 11.56 21.04
C ASP A 397 -3.61 10.62 19.91
N THR A 398 -4.68 10.94 19.21
CA THR A 398 -5.10 10.23 18.01
C THR A 398 -4.06 10.36 16.89
N THR A 399 -3.46 11.54 16.71
CA THR A 399 -2.44 11.76 15.66
C THR A 399 -1.11 11.08 15.93
N LYS A 400 -0.82 10.66 17.15
CA LYS A 400 0.33 9.78 17.45
C LYS A 400 0.27 8.44 16.69
N LYS A 401 -0.93 8.03 16.24
CA LYS A 401 -1.16 6.83 15.44
C LYS A 401 -0.91 7.02 13.94
N LEU A 402 -0.49 8.22 13.52
CA LEU A 402 -0.06 8.45 12.14
C LEU A 402 1.07 7.46 11.77
N PRO A 403 1.09 6.97 10.54
CA PRO A 403 2.20 6.15 10.06
C PRO A 403 3.44 7.03 9.80
N TRP A 404 4.10 7.46 10.87
CA TRP A 404 5.31 8.29 10.83
C TRP A 404 6.46 7.61 10.09
N ASP A 405 6.51 6.29 10.16
CA ASP A 405 7.42 5.43 9.43
C ASP A 405 7.31 5.64 7.92
N VAL A 406 6.10 5.71 7.39
CA VAL A 406 5.83 5.98 5.96
C VAL A 406 6.27 7.39 5.57
N LEU A 407 5.99 8.40 6.39
CA LEU A 407 6.37 9.78 6.11
C LEU A 407 7.90 9.96 6.07
N LEU A 408 8.63 9.32 6.99
CA LEU A 408 10.10 9.31 6.98
C LEU A 408 10.65 8.56 5.77
N LEU A 409 10.05 7.43 5.41
CA LEU A 409 10.45 6.66 4.24
C LEU A 409 10.33 7.46 2.94
N PHE A 410 9.29 8.29 2.82
CA PHE A 410 9.14 9.23 1.69
C PHE A 410 10.31 10.22 1.65
N GLY A 411 10.64 10.82 2.78
CA GLY A 411 11.77 11.75 2.86
C GLY A 411 13.08 11.14 2.36
N GLY A 412 13.38 9.92 2.81
CA GLY A 412 14.59 9.19 2.39
C GLY A 412 14.59 8.84 0.89
N GLY A 413 13.45 8.36 0.38
CA GLY A 413 13.28 8.04 -1.05
C GLY A 413 13.43 9.28 -1.94
N LEU A 414 12.80 10.40 -1.55
CA LEU A 414 12.92 11.67 -2.27
C LEU A 414 14.34 12.27 -2.19
N ALA A 415 14.99 12.18 -1.03
CA ALA A 415 16.38 12.64 -0.87
C ALA A 415 17.32 11.84 -1.77
N LEU A 416 17.18 10.51 -1.81
CA LEU A 416 17.94 9.66 -2.72
C LEU A 416 17.70 10.03 -4.17
N SER A 417 16.42 10.17 -4.57
CA SER A 417 16.00 10.55 -5.91
C SER A 417 16.59 11.88 -6.37
N ALA A 418 16.59 12.89 -5.50
CA ALA A 418 17.17 14.20 -5.79
C ALA A 418 18.68 14.09 -6.14
N GLN A 419 19.41 13.21 -5.45
CA GLN A 419 20.83 13.03 -5.71
C GLN A 419 21.10 12.20 -6.99
N PHE A 420 20.20 11.30 -7.40
CA PHE A 420 20.29 10.65 -8.72
C PHE A 420 20.36 11.67 -9.86
N SER A 421 19.49 12.69 -9.80
CA SER A 421 19.46 13.76 -10.81
C SER A 421 20.65 14.71 -10.70
N LYS A 422 20.98 15.18 -9.46
CA LYS A 422 22.06 16.14 -9.23
C LYS A 422 23.46 15.60 -9.58
N THR A 423 23.68 14.29 -9.41
CA THR A 423 24.97 13.67 -9.70
C THR A 423 25.06 13.05 -11.08
N GLY A 424 23.94 12.99 -11.83
CA GLY A 424 23.88 12.38 -13.15
C GLY A 424 23.82 10.86 -13.12
N LEU A 425 23.59 10.23 -11.95
CA LEU A 425 23.43 8.78 -11.85
C LEU A 425 22.29 8.27 -12.74
N SER A 426 21.18 9.02 -12.83
CA SER A 426 20.08 8.72 -13.75
C SER A 426 20.52 8.70 -15.21
N LEU A 427 21.36 9.64 -15.63
CA LEU A 427 21.89 9.71 -17.00
C LEU A 427 22.79 8.50 -17.31
N TRP A 428 23.65 8.12 -16.36
CA TRP A 428 24.51 6.94 -16.52
C TRP A 428 23.71 5.65 -16.61
N ILE A 429 22.71 5.43 -15.73
CA ILE A 429 21.79 4.28 -15.81
C ILE A 429 21.10 4.27 -17.17
N GLY A 430 20.61 5.42 -17.61
CA GLY A 430 20.00 5.57 -18.92
C GLY A 430 20.94 5.19 -20.07
N HIS A 431 22.19 5.61 -19.99
CA HIS A 431 23.20 5.26 -21.00
C HIS A 431 23.43 3.73 -21.08
N LEU A 432 23.49 3.05 -19.93
CA LEU A 432 23.61 1.58 -19.90
C LEU A 432 22.47 0.85 -20.61
N VAL A 433 21.27 1.40 -20.59
CA VAL A 433 20.08 0.78 -21.20
C VAL A 433 19.72 1.36 -22.58
N SER A 434 20.48 2.32 -23.08
CA SER A 434 20.20 2.99 -24.38
C SER A 434 20.17 1.99 -25.56
N GLY A 435 20.91 0.88 -25.48
CA GLY A 435 20.87 -0.21 -26.44
C GLY A 435 19.52 -0.91 -26.58
N PHE A 436 18.61 -0.76 -25.60
CA PHE A 436 17.26 -1.32 -25.64
C PHE A 436 16.21 -0.34 -26.20
N SER A 437 16.59 0.85 -26.63
CA SER A 437 15.67 1.89 -27.16
C SER A 437 14.92 1.46 -28.42
N HIS A 438 15.39 0.42 -29.13
CA HIS A 438 14.72 -0.17 -30.29
C HIS A 438 13.55 -1.08 -29.94
N LEU A 439 13.40 -1.49 -28.66
CA LEU A 439 12.29 -2.33 -28.24
C LEU A 439 10.98 -1.54 -28.17
N PRO A 440 9.84 -2.16 -28.53
CA PRO A 440 8.54 -1.50 -28.38
C PRO A 440 8.30 -1.06 -26.93
N ILE A 441 7.89 0.19 -26.72
CA ILE A 441 7.65 0.74 -25.37
C ILE A 441 6.66 -0.09 -24.55
N LEU A 442 5.61 -0.62 -25.19
CA LEU A 442 4.65 -1.50 -24.52
C LEU A 442 5.31 -2.75 -23.94
N PHE A 443 6.29 -3.32 -24.64
CA PHE A 443 7.07 -4.48 -24.14
C PHE A 443 7.88 -4.09 -22.91
N ILE A 444 8.49 -2.90 -22.91
CA ILE A 444 9.29 -2.42 -21.78
C ILE A 444 8.37 -2.14 -20.58
N ILE A 445 7.23 -1.47 -20.77
CA ILE A 445 6.22 -1.26 -19.74
C ILE A 445 5.79 -2.61 -19.15
N PHE A 446 5.50 -3.59 -20.01
CA PHE A 446 5.09 -4.93 -19.58
C PHE A 446 6.18 -5.62 -18.73
N MET A 447 7.44 -5.56 -19.15
CA MET A 447 8.56 -6.16 -18.41
C MET A 447 8.83 -5.48 -17.08
N VAL A 448 8.78 -4.15 -17.01
CA VAL A 448 8.90 -3.37 -15.76
C VAL A 448 7.76 -3.72 -14.82
N THR A 449 6.53 -3.73 -15.32
CA THR A 449 5.33 -4.08 -14.53
C THR A 449 5.42 -5.49 -13.97
N LEU A 450 5.79 -6.46 -14.82
CA LEU A 450 5.97 -7.87 -14.44
C LEU A 450 7.03 -8.02 -13.35
N MET A 451 8.20 -7.42 -13.55
CA MET A 451 9.30 -7.47 -12.59
C MET A 451 8.88 -6.89 -11.24
N VAL A 452 8.29 -5.70 -11.22
CA VAL A 452 7.94 -5.02 -9.97
C VAL A 452 6.81 -5.73 -9.21
N ILE A 453 5.77 -6.24 -9.91
CA ILE A 453 4.69 -7.01 -9.27
C ILE A 453 5.22 -8.26 -8.56
N PHE A 454 6.11 -9.03 -9.20
CA PHE A 454 6.64 -10.24 -8.54
C PHE A 454 7.67 -9.92 -7.46
N LEU A 455 8.41 -8.82 -7.61
CA LEU A 455 9.36 -8.39 -6.59
C LEU A 455 8.65 -7.92 -5.32
N THR A 456 7.56 -7.15 -5.43
CA THR A 456 6.82 -6.63 -4.28
C THR A 456 6.12 -7.70 -3.47
N GLU A 457 5.95 -8.93 -3.99
CA GLU A 457 5.44 -10.07 -3.22
C GLU A 457 6.34 -10.49 -2.04
N ILE A 458 7.64 -10.24 -2.16
CA ILE A 458 8.64 -10.63 -1.16
C ILE A 458 9.31 -9.43 -0.50
N THR A 459 8.90 -8.21 -0.87
CA THR A 459 9.46 -6.96 -0.36
C THR A 459 8.34 -6.00 0.04
N SER A 460 8.66 -4.95 0.81
CA SER A 460 7.69 -3.89 1.13
C SER A 460 7.32 -3.09 -0.12
N ASN A 461 6.02 -2.86 -0.35
CA ASN A 461 5.50 -2.05 -1.47
C ASN A 461 6.18 -0.67 -1.53
N THR A 462 6.28 0.01 -0.40
CA THR A 462 6.85 1.35 -0.31
C THR A 462 8.35 1.33 -0.58
N ALA A 463 9.07 0.35 -0.03
CA ALA A 463 10.50 0.18 -0.26
C ALA A 463 10.79 -0.14 -1.74
N THR A 464 9.99 -1.01 -2.34
CA THR A 464 10.10 -1.34 -3.78
C THR A 464 9.92 -0.09 -4.63
N ALA A 465 8.87 0.70 -4.40
CA ALA A 465 8.65 1.95 -5.14
C ALA A 465 9.81 2.94 -4.94
N ALA A 466 10.26 3.15 -3.70
CA ALA A 466 11.34 4.08 -3.38
C ALA A 466 12.67 3.71 -4.05
N ALA A 467 12.98 2.41 -4.14
CA ALA A 467 14.20 1.92 -4.78
C ALA A 467 14.12 1.97 -6.31
N PHE A 468 12.97 1.58 -6.89
CA PHE A 468 12.88 1.38 -8.34
C PHE A 468 12.46 2.64 -9.11
N LEU A 469 11.74 3.59 -8.51
CA LEU A 469 11.36 4.83 -9.20
C LEU A 469 12.58 5.59 -9.75
N PRO A 470 13.66 5.86 -8.98
CA PRO A 470 14.83 6.54 -9.50
C PRO A 470 15.57 5.74 -10.61
N VAL A 471 15.62 4.42 -10.47
CA VAL A 471 16.26 3.54 -11.46
C VAL A 471 15.49 3.55 -12.78
N ILE A 472 14.19 3.30 -12.72
CA ILE A 472 13.34 3.24 -13.93
C ILE A 472 13.16 4.64 -14.55
N GLY A 473 13.16 5.71 -13.74
CA GLY A 473 13.22 7.06 -14.27
C GLY A 473 14.52 7.38 -15.01
N GLY A 474 15.66 6.85 -14.52
CA GLY A 474 16.92 6.89 -15.25
C GLY A 474 16.86 6.12 -16.57
N VAL A 475 16.25 4.93 -16.56
CA VAL A 475 15.99 4.14 -17.78
C VAL A 475 15.15 4.96 -18.77
N ALA A 476 14.08 5.61 -18.33
CA ALA A 476 13.23 6.45 -19.17
C ALA A 476 14.04 7.57 -19.85
N MET A 477 14.88 8.28 -19.08
CA MET A 477 15.75 9.33 -19.62
C MET A 477 16.71 8.79 -20.68
N GLY A 478 17.36 7.65 -20.42
CA GLY A 478 18.33 7.06 -21.36
C GLY A 478 17.72 6.52 -22.63
N MET A 479 16.44 6.19 -22.60
CA MET A 479 15.66 5.80 -23.78
C MET A 479 15.08 7.01 -24.55
N GLY A 480 15.36 8.23 -24.10
CA GLY A 480 14.87 9.45 -24.73
C GLY A 480 13.42 9.83 -24.35
N TYR A 481 12.85 9.17 -23.32
CA TYR A 481 11.54 9.54 -22.79
C TYR A 481 11.71 10.69 -21.79
N GLU A 482 11.67 11.92 -22.32
CA GLU A 482 11.75 13.14 -21.54
C GLU A 482 10.34 13.66 -21.17
N ASN A 483 10.28 14.55 -20.18
CA ASN A 483 9.03 15.18 -19.73
C ASN A 483 7.94 14.13 -19.39
N HIS A 484 6.70 14.36 -19.79
CA HIS A 484 5.54 13.51 -19.48
C HIS A 484 5.68 12.07 -20.03
N GLN A 485 6.51 11.83 -21.03
CA GLN A 485 6.76 10.48 -21.54
C GLN A 485 7.45 9.58 -20.51
N SER A 486 8.21 10.14 -19.57
CA SER A 486 8.82 9.37 -18.47
C SER A 486 7.79 8.71 -17.56
N LEU A 487 6.55 9.24 -17.52
CA LEU A 487 5.42 8.66 -16.79
C LEU A 487 5.01 7.30 -17.33
N LEU A 488 5.25 7.01 -18.63
CA LEU A 488 4.96 5.71 -19.23
C LEU A 488 5.67 4.55 -18.53
N LEU A 489 6.85 4.79 -17.96
CA LEU A 489 7.63 3.77 -17.25
C LEU A 489 7.52 3.92 -15.73
N THR A 490 7.36 5.12 -15.20
CA THR A 490 7.37 5.36 -13.76
C THR A 490 6.01 5.10 -13.09
N ILE A 491 4.88 5.41 -13.75
CA ILE A 491 3.53 5.07 -13.26
C ILE A 491 3.39 3.55 -13.05
N PRO A 492 3.76 2.68 -14.01
CA PRO A 492 3.75 1.23 -13.79
C PRO A 492 4.48 0.78 -12.54
N VAL A 493 5.63 1.39 -12.20
CA VAL A 493 6.38 1.04 -10.98
C VAL A 493 5.54 1.27 -9.73
N ALA A 494 4.92 2.45 -9.59
CA ALA A 494 4.12 2.78 -8.41
C ALA A 494 2.88 1.89 -8.27
N LEU A 495 2.16 1.67 -9.37
CA LEU A 495 0.96 0.82 -9.39
C LEU A 495 1.31 -0.64 -9.09
N SER A 496 2.35 -1.16 -9.75
CA SER A 496 2.83 -2.53 -9.59
C SER A 496 3.32 -2.81 -8.19
N ALA A 497 4.04 -1.86 -7.59
CA ALA A 497 4.53 -1.99 -6.22
C ALA A 497 3.40 -2.15 -5.19
N THR A 498 2.17 -1.73 -5.51
CA THR A 498 1.00 -1.90 -4.63
C THR A 498 0.27 -3.23 -4.86
N CYS A 499 0.53 -3.91 -6.00
CA CYS A 499 -0.16 -5.11 -6.43
C CYS A 499 0.59 -6.37 -5.96
N ALA A 500 0.40 -6.75 -4.70
CA ALA A 500 0.96 -7.96 -4.10
C ALA A 500 -0.17 -8.82 -3.52
N PHE A 501 -0.49 -9.94 -4.17
CA PHE A 501 -1.69 -10.72 -3.88
C PHE A 501 -1.41 -12.18 -3.52
N MET A 502 -0.17 -12.69 -3.71
CA MET A 502 0.14 -14.12 -3.58
C MET A 502 0.50 -14.54 -2.17
N LEU A 503 1.25 -13.71 -1.44
CA LEU A 503 1.86 -14.12 -0.17
C LEU A 503 1.25 -13.38 1.03
N PRO A 504 1.10 -14.06 2.18
CA PRO A 504 0.64 -13.41 3.41
C PRO A 504 1.56 -12.28 3.88
N VAL A 505 2.87 -12.43 3.66
CA VAL A 505 3.89 -11.46 4.10
C VAL A 505 3.95 -10.22 3.21
N ALA A 506 3.38 -10.29 2.01
CA ALA A 506 3.47 -9.21 1.03
C ALA A 506 2.77 -7.92 1.48
N THR A 507 1.61 -8.05 2.13
CA THR A 507 0.85 -6.89 2.63
C THR A 507 0.15 -7.21 3.96
N PRO A 508 -0.05 -6.20 4.84
CA PRO A 508 -0.82 -6.42 6.08
C PRO A 508 -2.25 -6.95 5.83
N PRO A 509 -3.02 -6.50 4.83
CA PRO A 509 -4.31 -7.09 4.49
C PRO A 509 -4.24 -8.59 4.22
N ASN A 510 -3.23 -9.05 3.47
CA ASN A 510 -3.00 -10.45 3.18
C ASN A 510 -2.70 -11.25 4.47
N ALA A 511 -1.82 -10.71 5.32
CA ALA A 511 -1.46 -11.32 6.60
C ALA A 511 -2.69 -11.50 7.51
N ILE A 512 -3.58 -10.48 7.58
CA ILE A 512 -4.79 -10.53 8.41
C ILE A 512 -5.79 -11.54 7.83
N ALA A 513 -5.97 -11.57 6.50
CA ALA A 513 -6.83 -12.55 5.84
C ALA A 513 -6.34 -13.99 6.07
N TYR A 514 -5.05 -14.22 5.96
CA TYR A 514 -4.41 -15.50 6.29
C TYR A 514 -4.57 -15.85 7.77
N GLY A 515 -4.29 -14.90 8.68
CA GLY A 515 -4.43 -15.07 10.13
C GLY A 515 -5.86 -15.34 10.60
N SER A 516 -6.86 -15.09 9.76
CA SER A 516 -8.26 -15.45 10.05
C SER A 516 -8.52 -16.97 10.12
N GLY A 517 -7.62 -17.79 9.54
CA GLY A 517 -7.73 -19.24 9.47
C GLY A 517 -8.67 -19.76 8.36
N TYR A 518 -9.39 -18.89 7.65
CA TYR A 518 -10.26 -19.28 6.55
C TYR A 518 -9.53 -19.48 5.22
N VAL A 519 -8.30 -19.01 5.10
CA VAL A 519 -7.49 -19.02 3.87
C VAL A 519 -6.17 -19.75 4.10
N LYS A 520 -5.78 -20.65 3.21
CA LYS A 520 -4.46 -21.28 3.18
C LYS A 520 -3.51 -20.51 2.25
N ILE A 521 -2.21 -20.64 2.45
CA ILE A 521 -1.19 -20.05 1.56
C ILE A 521 -1.40 -20.51 0.11
N THR A 522 -1.75 -21.79 -0.10
CA THR A 522 -2.03 -22.33 -1.44
C THR A 522 -3.21 -21.66 -2.13
N ASP A 523 -4.24 -21.22 -1.37
CA ASP A 523 -5.36 -20.48 -1.95
C ASP A 523 -4.93 -19.08 -2.36
N MET A 524 -4.11 -18.43 -1.52
CA MET A 524 -3.56 -17.10 -1.81
C MET A 524 -2.67 -17.14 -3.04
N ILE A 525 -1.73 -18.10 -3.10
CA ILE A 525 -0.84 -18.24 -4.27
C ILE A 525 -1.67 -18.47 -5.52
N LYS A 526 -2.64 -19.39 -5.47
CA LYS A 526 -3.50 -19.69 -6.62
C LYS A 526 -4.29 -18.46 -7.09
N ALA A 527 -4.93 -17.74 -6.17
CA ALA A 527 -5.71 -16.56 -6.50
C ALA A 527 -4.84 -15.37 -6.89
N GLY A 528 -3.78 -15.13 -6.11
CA GLY A 528 -2.87 -14.01 -6.29
C GLY A 528 -2.09 -14.09 -7.60
N LEU A 529 -1.64 -15.27 -8.01
CA LEU A 529 -0.93 -15.44 -9.28
C LEU A 529 -1.78 -14.97 -10.48
N TRP A 530 -3.03 -15.41 -10.56
CA TRP A 530 -3.94 -14.97 -11.61
C TRP A 530 -4.21 -13.48 -11.55
N LEU A 531 -4.37 -12.94 -10.34
CA LEU A 531 -4.62 -11.51 -10.16
C LEU A 531 -3.39 -10.67 -10.48
N ASN A 532 -2.18 -11.14 -10.16
CA ASN A 532 -0.93 -10.49 -10.55
C ASN A 532 -0.81 -10.44 -12.08
N LEU A 533 -1.10 -11.54 -12.79
CA LEU A 533 -1.07 -11.57 -14.26
C LEU A 533 -2.10 -10.61 -14.88
N VAL A 534 -3.32 -10.57 -14.33
CA VAL A 534 -4.33 -9.56 -14.73
C VAL A 534 -3.83 -8.15 -14.45
N GLY A 535 -3.18 -7.92 -13.30
CA GLY A 535 -2.57 -6.66 -12.94
C GLY A 535 -1.49 -6.23 -13.93
N VAL A 536 -0.59 -7.14 -14.32
CA VAL A 536 0.43 -6.87 -15.35
C VAL A 536 -0.20 -6.38 -16.65
N VAL A 537 -1.22 -7.07 -17.14
CA VAL A 537 -1.88 -6.70 -18.40
C VAL A 537 -2.61 -5.36 -18.27
N LEU A 538 -3.39 -5.18 -17.20
CA LEU A 538 -4.17 -3.96 -17.01
C LEU A 538 -3.29 -2.72 -16.80
N ILE A 539 -2.30 -2.81 -15.89
CA ILE A 539 -1.40 -1.68 -15.62
C ILE A 539 -0.62 -1.32 -16.88
N SER A 540 -0.12 -2.31 -17.63
CA SER A 540 0.62 -2.07 -18.86
C SER A 540 -0.27 -1.40 -19.92
N ALA A 541 -1.49 -1.91 -20.13
CA ALA A 541 -2.43 -1.34 -21.09
C ALA A 541 -2.87 0.08 -20.69
N PHE A 542 -3.25 0.29 -19.42
CA PHE A 542 -3.63 1.62 -18.94
C PHE A 542 -2.49 2.62 -19.04
N SER A 543 -1.28 2.23 -18.67
CA SER A 543 -0.12 3.10 -18.78
C SER A 543 0.19 3.47 -20.23
N TYR A 544 0.13 2.52 -21.14
CA TYR A 544 0.39 2.77 -22.55
C TYR A 544 -0.66 3.67 -23.21
N PHE A 545 -1.96 3.43 -22.96
CA PHE A 545 -3.03 4.15 -23.67
C PHE A 545 -3.48 5.45 -22.99
N LEU A 546 -3.44 5.51 -21.66
CA LEU A 546 -4.07 6.61 -20.91
C LEU A 546 -3.08 7.62 -20.33
N VAL A 547 -1.80 7.26 -20.13
CA VAL A 547 -0.82 8.21 -19.56
C VAL A 547 -0.72 9.45 -20.41
N SER A 548 -0.52 9.31 -21.73
CA SER A 548 -0.43 10.44 -22.63
C SER A 548 -1.73 11.25 -22.76
N LEU A 549 -2.89 10.62 -22.49
CA LEU A 549 -4.19 11.28 -22.56
C LEU A 549 -4.48 12.11 -21.31
N VAL A 550 -4.05 11.64 -20.13
CA VAL A 550 -4.41 12.23 -18.84
C VAL A 550 -3.36 13.23 -18.35
N PHE A 551 -2.08 12.98 -18.65
CA PHE A 551 -0.96 13.73 -18.08
C PHE A 551 -0.23 14.62 -19.10
N ASN A 552 -0.76 14.79 -20.31
CA ASN A 552 -0.22 15.75 -21.32
C ASN A 552 -0.65 17.17 -21.04
#